data_3f036a1770ba1786ca04189b928d4cfb
#
_entry.id   3f036a1770ba1786ca04189b928d4cfb
#
_cell.length_a   1.000
_cell.length_b   1.000
_cell.length_c   1.000
_cell.angle_alpha   90.00
_cell.angle_beta   90.00
_cell.angle_gamma   90.00
#
_symmetry.space_group_name_H-M   'P 1'
#
loop_
_entity.id
_entity.type
_entity.pdbx_description
1 polymer ?
#
loop_
_entity_poly.entity_id
_entity_poly.type
_entity_poly.pdbx_seq_one_letter_code
_entity_poly.pdbx_strand_id
1 'polypeptide(L)'
;GDSTGWAWARNSPFRYYKQNQFEGGISTPAIVHWPAGLKLKPGSIVDQPAHLIDVLPTLADVTGSEVPERWAGRALRPMSGVSLKPVLEGGRLEQRPPIHLLFSGDRGLRDGDWKLVSFQSASWELYNVAKDRTELNDLAPQEPEQLNKMIRLWNEMAENVLHAPARTFAPVNGESKLPHQHREWTHFDAKTPDEYTRRKNSSNNSGSDGLTG
;
A
#
# COMPACT_ATOMS: atom_id res chain seq x y z
N GLY A 1 -6.67 12.76 15.77
CA GLY A 1 -6.33 12.36 14.40
C GLY A 1 -7.15 13.14 13.39
N ASP A 2 -6.75 13.09 12.13
CA ASP A 2 -7.52 13.72 11.06
C ASP A 2 -8.87 13.04 10.88
N SER A 3 -9.90 13.82 10.54
CA SER A 3 -11.17 13.24 10.13
C SER A 3 -11.03 12.59 8.75
N THR A 4 -11.92 11.65 8.44
CA THR A 4 -11.98 10.97 7.14
C THR A 4 -12.02 11.95 5.97
N GLY A 5 -12.81 13.02 6.08
CA GLY A 5 -12.90 14.05 5.03
C GLY A 5 -11.56 14.74 4.76
N TRP A 6 -10.80 15.08 5.79
CA TRP A 6 -9.47 15.65 5.61
C TRP A 6 -8.46 14.65 5.06
N ALA A 7 -8.55 13.38 5.44
CA ALA A 7 -7.70 12.34 4.88
C ALA A 7 -7.94 12.17 3.37
N TRP A 8 -9.18 12.19 2.93
CA TRP A 8 -9.53 12.20 1.51
C TRP A 8 -9.02 13.45 0.78
N ALA A 9 -9.28 14.63 1.33
CA ALA A 9 -8.87 15.89 0.71
C ALA A 9 -7.35 15.97 0.48
N ARG A 10 -6.56 15.47 1.44
CA ARG A 10 -5.08 15.47 1.34
C ARG A 10 -4.53 14.50 0.32
N ASN A 11 -5.25 13.44 0.00
CA ASN A 11 -4.83 12.43 -0.96
C ASN A 11 -5.45 12.61 -2.34
N SER A 12 -6.33 13.61 -2.51
CA SER A 12 -6.92 13.92 -3.81
C SER A 12 -5.82 14.22 -4.85
N PRO A 13 -5.97 13.71 -6.10
CA PRO A 13 -7.12 13.03 -6.67
C PRO A 13 -7.15 11.51 -6.46
N PHE A 14 -6.25 10.93 -5.68
CA PHE A 14 -6.13 9.49 -5.48
C PHE A 14 -7.23 8.93 -4.57
N ARG A 15 -7.59 7.67 -4.81
CA ARG A 15 -8.60 6.97 -4.00
C ARG A 15 -8.06 6.64 -2.62
N TYR A 16 -8.89 6.82 -1.61
CA TYR A 16 -8.64 6.50 -0.21
C TYR A 16 -7.42 7.23 0.41
N TYR A 17 -6.87 6.65 1.45
CA TYR A 17 -5.79 7.19 2.29
C TYR A 17 -5.07 6.06 3.02
N LYS A 18 -4.15 6.36 3.91
CA LYS A 18 -3.37 5.37 4.67
C LYS A 18 -4.21 4.18 5.15
N GLN A 19 -3.60 3.02 5.25
CA GLN A 19 -4.13 1.69 5.55
C GLN A 19 -4.72 0.95 4.33
N ASN A 20 -5.09 1.66 3.28
CA ASN A 20 -5.63 1.05 2.06
C ASN A 20 -4.54 0.84 1.01
N GLN A 21 -4.74 -0.11 0.10
CA GLN A 21 -3.78 -0.42 -0.95
C GLN A 21 -4.05 0.34 -2.27
N PHE A 22 -5.03 1.25 -2.28
CA PHE A 22 -5.22 2.20 -3.39
C PHE A 22 -4.13 3.28 -3.39
N GLU A 23 -3.97 3.98 -4.51
CA GLU A 23 -2.91 4.98 -4.67
C GLU A 23 -2.91 6.04 -3.54
N GLY A 24 -4.07 6.49 -3.08
CA GLY A 24 -4.14 7.43 -1.95
C GLY A 24 -3.60 6.88 -0.63
N GLY A 25 -3.52 5.57 -0.47
CA GLY A 25 -2.97 4.91 0.70
C GLY A 25 -1.48 4.58 0.62
N ILE A 26 -0.94 4.41 -0.58
CA ILE A 26 0.42 3.89 -0.78
C ILE A 26 1.34 4.81 -1.59
N SER A 27 0.80 5.69 -2.44
CA SER A 27 1.60 6.57 -3.31
C SER A 27 2.14 7.78 -2.55
N THR A 28 3.11 7.53 -1.67
CA THR A 28 3.76 8.57 -0.88
C THR A 28 4.98 9.11 -1.64
N PRO A 29 5.14 10.43 -1.80
CA PRO A 29 6.32 11.01 -2.41
C PRO A 29 7.56 10.78 -1.55
N ALA A 30 8.69 10.53 -2.22
CA ALA A 30 10.01 10.46 -1.59
C ALA A 30 10.91 11.56 -2.15
N ILE A 31 11.76 12.11 -1.30
CA ILE A 31 12.75 13.13 -1.68
C ILE A 31 14.13 12.58 -1.37
N VAL A 32 15.01 12.64 -2.37
CA VAL A 32 16.42 12.28 -2.21
C VAL A 32 17.28 13.51 -2.39
N HIS A 33 18.10 13.80 -1.39
CA HIS A 33 19.11 14.86 -1.43
C HIS A 33 20.50 14.25 -1.23
N TRP A 34 21.27 14.19 -2.28
CA TRP A 34 22.62 13.63 -2.28
C TRP A 34 23.51 14.37 -3.31
N PRO A 35 23.97 15.59 -3.00
CA PRO A 35 24.67 16.46 -3.95
C PRO A 35 25.91 15.82 -4.59
N ALA A 36 26.63 14.96 -3.84
CA ALA A 36 27.86 14.33 -4.31
C ALA A 36 27.64 13.14 -5.26
N GLY A 37 26.43 12.56 -5.30
CA GLY A 37 26.19 11.32 -6.03
C GLY A 37 25.03 11.34 -7.01
N LEU A 38 24.08 12.27 -6.86
CA LEU A 38 22.97 12.39 -7.82
C LEU A 38 23.45 12.89 -9.16
N LYS A 39 23.15 12.16 -10.23
CA LYS A 39 23.39 12.60 -11.61
C LYS A 39 22.17 13.25 -12.26
N LEU A 40 21.05 13.26 -11.57
CA LEU A 40 19.83 13.94 -11.98
C LEU A 40 19.97 15.45 -11.79
N LYS A 41 19.34 16.23 -12.66
CA LYS A 41 19.25 17.69 -12.47
C LYS A 41 18.46 18.00 -11.19
N PRO A 42 18.85 19.04 -10.43
CA PRO A 42 18.04 19.49 -9.30
C PRO A 42 16.58 19.73 -9.69
N GLY A 43 15.64 19.28 -8.86
CA GLY A 43 14.21 19.39 -9.13
C GLY A 43 13.66 18.37 -10.12
N SER A 44 14.44 17.39 -10.58
CA SER A 44 13.92 16.30 -11.38
C SER A 44 12.88 15.50 -10.64
N ILE A 45 11.81 15.12 -11.34
CA ILE A 45 10.77 14.21 -10.84
C ILE A 45 10.98 12.87 -11.54
N VAL A 46 10.97 11.80 -10.75
CA VAL A 46 11.07 10.41 -11.22
C VAL A 46 9.76 9.70 -10.88
N ASP A 47 9.13 9.11 -11.85
CA ASP A 47 7.84 8.43 -11.76
C ASP A 47 7.93 6.91 -11.56
N GLN A 48 9.15 6.37 -11.51
CA GLN A 48 9.33 4.94 -11.26
C GLN A 48 8.92 4.56 -9.83
N PRO A 49 8.15 3.48 -9.67
CA PRO A 49 7.74 3.04 -8.35
C PRO A 49 8.94 2.60 -7.51
N ALA A 50 8.98 3.08 -6.27
CA ALA A 50 9.92 2.67 -5.25
C ALA A 50 9.16 2.16 -4.03
N HIS A 51 9.83 1.41 -3.17
CA HIS A 51 9.26 0.91 -1.92
C HIS A 51 10.28 1.06 -0.78
N LEU A 52 9.81 1.09 0.46
CA LEU A 52 10.68 1.24 1.62
C LEU A 52 11.76 0.14 1.70
N ILE A 53 11.43 -1.07 1.18
CA ILE A 53 12.39 -2.19 1.14
C ILE A 53 13.60 -1.90 0.24
N ASP A 54 13.53 -0.92 -0.65
CA ASP A 54 14.60 -0.56 -1.58
C ASP A 54 15.66 0.34 -0.95
N VAL A 55 15.36 0.92 0.22
CA VAL A 55 16.28 1.86 0.89
C VAL A 55 17.57 1.16 1.28
N LEU A 56 17.49 0.01 1.94
CA LEU A 56 18.69 -0.71 2.39
C LEU A 56 19.58 -1.17 1.22
N PRO A 57 19.07 -1.86 0.18
CA PRO A 57 19.90 -2.23 -0.97
C PRO A 57 20.48 -1.01 -1.69
N THR A 58 19.74 0.11 -1.76
CA THR A 58 20.25 1.34 -2.35
C THR A 58 21.43 1.90 -1.52
N LEU A 59 21.29 1.98 -0.20
CA LEU A 59 22.36 2.45 0.68
C LEU A 59 23.59 1.57 0.60
N ALA A 60 23.43 0.25 0.62
CA ALA A 60 24.55 -0.69 0.46
C ALA A 60 25.28 -0.46 -0.86
N ASP A 61 24.54 -0.35 -1.96
CA ASP A 61 25.10 -0.17 -3.30
C ASP A 61 25.81 1.20 -3.48
N VAL A 62 25.23 2.30 -2.98
CA VAL A 62 25.86 3.63 -3.12
C VAL A 62 27.08 3.81 -2.22
N THR A 63 27.16 3.08 -1.11
CA THR A 63 28.31 3.11 -0.20
C THR A 63 29.35 2.04 -0.51
N GLY A 64 29.06 1.11 -1.42
CA GLY A 64 29.90 -0.06 -1.68
C GLY A 64 29.99 -1.04 -0.49
N SER A 65 28.99 -1.00 0.39
CA SER A 65 28.95 -1.87 1.57
C SER A 65 28.34 -3.22 1.23
N GLU A 66 28.97 -4.29 1.72
CA GLU A 66 28.41 -5.63 1.61
C GLU A 66 27.38 -5.86 2.72
N VAL A 67 26.23 -6.41 2.36
CA VAL A 67 25.25 -6.89 3.35
C VAL A 67 25.59 -8.34 3.68
N PRO A 68 25.91 -8.65 4.93
CA PRO A 68 26.37 -9.99 5.28
C PRO A 68 25.21 -10.99 5.19
N GLU A 69 25.52 -12.23 4.77
CA GLU A 69 24.53 -13.32 4.80
C GLU A 69 24.21 -13.79 6.23
N ARG A 70 25.09 -13.49 7.19
CA ARG A 70 24.94 -13.86 8.60
C ARG A 70 25.32 -12.70 9.51
N TRP A 71 24.58 -12.53 10.60
CA TRP A 71 24.87 -11.57 11.65
C TRP A 71 24.68 -12.20 13.03
N ALA A 72 25.65 -12.02 13.91
CA ALA A 72 25.63 -12.59 15.26
C ALA A 72 25.29 -14.11 15.29
N GLY A 73 25.84 -14.88 14.35
CA GLY A 73 25.61 -16.30 14.24
C GLY A 73 24.30 -16.74 13.58
N ARG A 74 23.42 -15.81 13.22
CA ARG A 74 22.13 -16.10 12.57
C ARG A 74 22.20 -15.79 11.07
N ALA A 75 21.57 -16.63 10.25
CA ALA A 75 21.38 -16.33 8.86
C ALA A 75 20.40 -15.14 8.71
N LEU A 76 20.75 -14.21 7.86
CA LEU A 76 19.87 -13.11 7.48
C LEU A 76 19.01 -13.54 6.29
N ARG A 77 17.80 -12.99 6.23
CA ARG A 77 16.95 -13.15 5.03
C ARG A 77 17.54 -12.31 3.89
N PRO A 78 17.50 -12.78 2.65
CA PRO A 78 17.84 -11.95 1.49
C PRO A 78 17.02 -10.67 1.47
N MET A 79 17.61 -9.59 0.97
CA MET A 79 16.89 -8.34 0.76
C MET A 79 15.82 -8.54 -0.31
N SER A 80 14.59 -8.13 0.00
CA SER A 80 13.46 -8.22 -0.94
C SER A 80 13.37 -7.02 -1.90
N GLY A 81 14.07 -5.92 -1.58
CA GLY A 81 14.09 -4.70 -2.39
C GLY A 81 15.19 -4.73 -3.44
N VAL A 82 15.19 -3.72 -4.29
CA VAL A 82 16.18 -3.48 -5.34
C VAL A 82 16.92 -2.17 -5.09
N SER A 83 18.17 -2.08 -5.55
CA SER A 83 18.90 -0.81 -5.51
C SER A 83 18.29 0.20 -6.48
N LEU A 84 18.01 1.40 -5.99
CA LEU A 84 17.59 2.55 -6.79
C LEU A 84 18.78 3.36 -7.35
N LYS A 85 20.01 2.92 -7.13
CA LYS A 85 21.22 3.63 -7.62
C LYS A 85 21.17 3.93 -9.12
N PRO A 86 20.75 3.02 -10.03
CA PRO A 86 20.63 3.34 -11.44
C PRO A 86 19.70 4.54 -11.69
N VAL A 87 18.61 4.64 -10.93
CA VAL A 87 17.66 5.76 -11.01
C VAL A 87 18.31 7.06 -10.51
N LEU A 88 19.02 7.01 -9.40
CA LEU A 88 19.74 8.16 -8.82
C LEU A 88 20.85 8.65 -9.75
N GLU A 89 21.39 7.78 -10.57
CA GLU A 89 22.40 8.08 -11.59
C GLU A 89 21.81 8.55 -12.93
N GLY A 90 20.48 8.76 -12.99
CA GLY A 90 19.80 9.30 -14.18
C GLY A 90 19.34 8.26 -15.19
N GLY A 91 19.47 6.97 -14.84
CA GLY A 91 18.96 5.83 -15.61
C GLY A 91 17.54 5.40 -15.15
N ARG A 92 17.21 4.15 -15.46
CA ARG A 92 15.96 3.50 -15.08
C ARG A 92 16.23 2.11 -14.51
N LEU A 93 15.31 1.60 -13.70
CA LEU A 93 15.27 0.18 -13.40
C LEU A 93 14.67 -0.56 -14.61
N GLU A 94 15.43 -1.44 -15.22
CA GLU A 94 14.96 -2.23 -16.37
C GLU A 94 13.89 -3.24 -15.93
N GLN A 95 14.11 -3.85 -14.80
CA GLN A 95 13.15 -4.78 -14.18
C GLN A 95 13.08 -4.54 -12.68
N ARG A 96 11.86 -4.56 -12.17
CA ARG A 96 11.58 -4.54 -10.75
C ARG A 96 10.70 -5.72 -10.39
N PRO A 97 11.03 -6.50 -9.34
CA PRO A 97 10.12 -7.49 -8.80
C PRO A 97 8.79 -6.83 -8.39
N PRO A 98 7.68 -7.55 -8.50
CA PRO A 98 6.39 -7.06 -8.04
C PRO A 98 6.43 -6.60 -6.58
N ILE A 99 5.67 -5.56 -6.26
CA ILE A 99 5.54 -5.04 -4.90
C ILE A 99 4.30 -5.67 -4.27
N HIS A 100 4.51 -6.53 -3.28
CA HIS A 100 3.45 -7.15 -2.51
C HIS A 100 2.99 -6.21 -1.40
N LEU A 101 1.69 -5.99 -1.30
CA LEU A 101 1.06 -5.07 -0.37
C LEU A 101 0.02 -5.82 0.46
N LEU A 102 0.14 -5.68 1.79
CA LEU A 102 -0.81 -6.26 2.73
C LEU A 102 -0.86 -5.41 3.99
N PHE A 103 -2.05 -4.99 4.38
CA PHE A 103 -2.29 -4.37 5.65
C PHE A 103 -3.70 -4.71 6.14
N SER A 104 -3.78 -5.37 7.31
CA SER A 104 -5.05 -5.85 7.85
C SER A 104 -5.77 -6.76 6.86
N GLY A 105 -6.94 -6.42 6.35
CA GLY A 105 -7.64 -7.15 5.29
C GLY A 105 -7.44 -6.59 3.89
N ASP A 106 -6.71 -5.47 3.77
CA ASP A 106 -6.45 -4.82 2.48
C ASP A 106 -5.25 -5.44 1.81
N ARG A 107 -5.43 -5.88 0.57
CA ARG A 107 -4.45 -6.60 -0.22
C ARG A 107 -4.16 -5.87 -1.51
N GLY A 108 -2.93 -5.95 -1.98
CA GLY A 108 -2.56 -5.38 -3.26
C GLY A 108 -1.28 -5.97 -3.83
N LEU A 109 -1.10 -5.78 -5.12
CA LEU A 109 0.12 -6.11 -5.85
C LEU A 109 0.35 -5.07 -6.93
N ARG A 110 1.56 -4.57 -7.04
CA ARG A 110 2.00 -3.77 -8.17
C ARG A 110 3.00 -4.56 -8.99
N ASP A 111 2.71 -4.80 -10.27
CA ASP A 111 3.61 -5.44 -11.24
C ASP A 111 3.70 -4.57 -12.51
N GLY A 112 4.78 -3.82 -12.63
CA GLY A 112 4.93 -2.83 -13.69
C GLY A 112 3.79 -1.80 -13.68
N ASP A 113 3.06 -1.73 -14.78
CA ASP A 113 1.91 -0.83 -14.95
C ASP A 113 0.61 -1.37 -14.36
N TRP A 114 0.58 -2.66 -14.03
CA TRP A 114 -0.60 -3.30 -13.49
C TRP A 114 -0.65 -3.24 -11.97
N LYS A 115 -1.84 -3.03 -11.46
CA LYS A 115 -2.11 -3.02 -10.04
C LYS A 115 -3.37 -3.80 -9.71
N LEU A 116 -3.23 -4.72 -8.78
CA LEU A 116 -4.29 -5.53 -8.20
C LEU A 116 -4.60 -5.02 -6.82
N VAL A 117 -5.87 -4.82 -6.49
CA VAL A 117 -6.31 -4.35 -5.17
C VAL A 117 -7.52 -5.14 -4.70
N SER A 118 -7.57 -5.44 -3.41
CA SER A 118 -8.76 -5.99 -2.76
C SER A 118 -8.95 -5.28 -1.44
N PHE A 119 -10.01 -4.50 -1.35
CA PHE A 119 -10.38 -3.74 -0.18
C PHE A 119 -11.08 -4.64 0.85
N GLN A 120 -10.55 -4.69 2.06
CA GLN A 120 -11.12 -5.49 3.17
C GLN A 120 -11.47 -6.94 2.80
N SER A 121 -10.58 -7.57 2.04
CA SER A 121 -10.78 -8.93 1.52
C SER A 121 -11.99 -9.12 0.59
N ALA A 122 -12.55 -8.05 0.05
CA ALA A 122 -13.57 -8.09 -0.99
C ALA A 122 -13.03 -8.63 -2.33
N SER A 123 -13.84 -8.58 -3.36
CA SER A 123 -13.43 -8.94 -4.72
C SER A 123 -12.19 -8.18 -5.17
N TRP A 124 -11.41 -8.79 -6.03
CA TRP A 124 -10.25 -8.16 -6.62
C TRP A 124 -10.66 -7.16 -7.70
N GLU A 125 -10.04 -6.00 -7.67
CA GLU A 125 -10.09 -4.95 -8.68
C GLU A 125 -8.74 -4.89 -9.40
N LEU A 126 -8.73 -4.64 -10.71
CA LEU A 126 -7.52 -4.58 -11.55
C LEU A 126 -7.42 -3.24 -12.26
N TYR A 127 -6.24 -2.61 -12.19
CA TYR A 127 -5.99 -1.30 -12.78
C TYR A 127 -4.71 -1.28 -13.61
N ASN A 128 -4.71 -0.49 -14.68
CA ASN A 128 -3.48 -0.06 -15.35
C ASN A 128 -3.12 1.35 -14.87
N VAL A 129 -2.27 1.45 -13.88
CA VAL A 129 -1.97 2.72 -13.21
C VAL A 129 -1.05 3.66 -14.00
N ALA A 130 -0.49 3.21 -15.11
CA ALA A 130 0.16 4.09 -16.07
C ALA A 130 -0.87 4.93 -16.86
N LYS A 131 -2.08 4.40 -17.05
CA LYS A 131 -3.18 5.04 -17.78
C LYS A 131 -4.23 5.63 -16.85
N ASP A 132 -4.40 5.05 -15.68
CA ASP A 132 -5.41 5.41 -14.69
C ASP A 132 -4.83 5.39 -13.27
N ARG A 133 -4.08 6.42 -12.93
CA ARG A 133 -3.51 6.58 -11.58
C ARG A 133 -4.54 6.85 -10.49
N THR A 134 -5.74 7.23 -10.87
CA THR A 134 -6.83 7.50 -9.94
C THR A 134 -7.68 6.28 -9.65
N GLU A 135 -7.42 5.16 -10.34
CA GLU A 135 -8.08 3.88 -10.12
C GLU A 135 -9.62 3.97 -10.25
N LEU A 136 -10.07 4.64 -11.32
CA LEU A 136 -11.50 4.85 -11.58
C LEU A 136 -12.11 3.77 -12.46
N ASN A 137 -11.30 3.06 -13.26
CA ASN A 137 -11.75 2.10 -14.24
C ASN A 137 -11.25 0.71 -13.86
N ASP A 138 -12.09 -0.07 -13.19
CA ASP A 138 -11.79 -1.47 -12.89
C ASP A 138 -11.80 -2.31 -14.16
N LEU A 139 -10.64 -2.87 -14.50
CA LEU A 139 -10.42 -3.71 -15.68
C LEU A 139 -10.59 -5.21 -15.38
N ALA A 140 -10.92 -5.60 -14.16
CA ALA A 140 -11.07 -7.01 -13.79
C ALA A 140 -12.08 -7.77 -14.68
N PRO A 141 -13.23 -7.19 -15.07
CA PRO A 141 -14.17 -7.86 -15.98
C PRO A 141 -13.68 -7.96 -17.42
N GLN A 142 -12.85 -7.00 -17.89
CA GLN A 142 -12.35 -6.92 -19.26
C GLN A 142 -11.06 -7.71 -19.47
N GLU A 143 -10.26 -7.88 -18.41
CA GLU A 143 -8.93 -8.49 -18.45
C GLU A 143 -8.80 -9.70 -17.50
N PRO A 144 -9.64 -10.73 -17.66
CA PRO A 144 -9.70 -11.86 -16.71
C PRO A 144 -8.41 -12.69 -16.67
N GLU A 145 -7.67 -12.77 -17.77
CA GLU A 145 -6.39 -13.50 -17.81
C GLU A 145 -5.31 -12.76 -17.00
N GLN A 146 -5.23 -11.45 -17.17
CA GLN A 146 -4.30 -10.61 -16.41
C GLN A 146 -4.68 -10.59 -14.93
N LEU A 147 -5.96 -10.49 -14.60
CA LEU A 147 -6.47 -10.59 -13.24
C LEU A 147 -6.01 -11.90 -12.58
N ASN A 148 -6.27 -13.03 -13.23
CA ASN A 148 -5.91 -14.34 -12.69
C ASN A 148 -4.40 -14.53 -12.56
N LYS A 149 -3.60 -13.99 -13.50
CA LYS A 149 -2.15 -13.98 -13.41
C LYS A 149 -1.70 -13.25 -12.14
N MET A 150 -2.21 -12.05 -11.89
CA MET A 150 -1.81 -11.24 -10.74
C MET A 150 -2.31 -11.81 -9.42
N ILE A 151 -3.48 -12.45 -9.38
CA ILE A 151 -3.96 -13.14 -8.18
C ILE A 151 -3.02 -14.31 -7.83
N ARG A 152 -2.62 -15.12 -8.81
CA ARG A 152 -1.66 -16.20 -8.56
C ARG A 152 -0.34 -15.66 -8.01
N LEU A 153 0.19 -14.61 -8.63
CA LEU A 153 1.44 -13.98 -8.21
C LEU A 153 1.34 -13.41 -6.78
N TRP A 154 0.22 -12.76 -6.45
CA TRP A 154 -0.02 -12.28 -5.09
C TRP A 154 -0.01 -13.42 -4.07
N ASN A 155 -0.68 -14.53 -4.38
CA ASN A 155 -0.76 -15.70 -3.51
C ASN A 155 0.62 -16.35 -3.31
N GLU A 156 1.40 -16.53 -4.39
CA GLU A 156 2.77 -17.05 -4.31
C GLU A 156 3.67 -16.17 -3.44
N MET A 157 3.58 -14.85 -3.60
CA MET A 157 4.34 -13.93 -2.78
C MET A 157 3.87 -13.93 -1.32
N ALA A 158 2.58 -14.04 -1.06
CA ALA A 158 2.04 -14.13 0.30
C ALA A 158 2.58 -15.36 1.04
N GLU A 159 2.61 -16.51 0.39
CA GLU A 159 3.18 -17.74 0.95
C GLU A 159 4.68 -17.60 1.25
N ASN A 160 5.43 -17.01 0.34
CA ASN A 160 6.87 -16.82 0.50
C ASN A 160 7.23 -15.74 1.53
N VAL A 161 6.50 -14.63 1.58
CA VAL A 161 6.80 -13.48 2.46
C VAL A 161 6.26 -13.71 3.87
N LEU A 162 5.04 -14.21 3.98
CA LEU A 162 4.33 -14.33 5.26
C LEU A 162 4.45 -15.75 5.85
N HIS A 163 4.95 -16.71 5.07
CA HIS A 163 4.95 -18.14 5.42
C HIS A 163 3.55 -18.64 5.83
N ALA A 164 2.51 -18.07 5.24
CA ALA A 164 1.13 -18.39 5.51
C ALA A 164 0.42 -18.77 4.20
N PRO A 165 -0.45 -19.81 4.22
CA PRO A 165 -1.18 -20.18 3.04
C PRO A 165 -2.03 -19.01 2.54
N ALA A 166 -2.04 -18.78 1.23
CA ALA A 166 -2.82 -17.71 0.59
C ALA A 166 -4.31 -17.70 0.99
N ARG A 167 -4.89 -18.90 1.20
CA ARG A 167 -6.26 -19.08 1.71
C ARG A 167 -6.53 -18.39 3.06
N THR A 168 -5.48 -18.13 3.87
CA THR A 168 -5.63 -17.43 5.16
C THR A 168 -6.10 -15.99 4.97
N PHE A 169 -5.93 -15.45 3.78
CA PHE A 169 -6.32 -14.09 3.41
C PHE A 169 -7.57 -14.06 2.51
N ALA A 170 -8.19 -15.21 2.27
CA ALA A 170 -9.46 -15.25 1.56
C ALA A 170 -10.58 -14.61 2.40
N PRO A 171 -11.57 -13.95 1.78
CA PRO A 171 -12.70 -13.41 2.51
C PRO A 171 -13.42 -14.56 3.22
N VAL A 172 -13.61 -14.40 4.53
CA VAL A 172 -14.42 -15.33 5.31
C VAL A 172 -15.88 -14.94 5.10
N ASN A 173 -16.51 -15.55 4.08
CA ASN A 173 -17.98 -15.49 3.86
C ASN A 173 -18.61 -14.09 3.97
N GLY A 174 -18.03 -13.09 3.31
CA GLY A 174 -18.64 -11.76 3.17
C GLY A 174 -18.66 -10.89 4.44
N GLU A 175 -18.23 -11.41 5.56
CA GLU A 175 -18.08 -10.62 6.79
C GLU A 175 -16.61 -10.52 7.18
N SER A 176 -16.06 -9.34 7.05
CA SER A 176 -14.76 -9.03 7.62
C SER A 176 -14.91 -8.95 9.14
N LYS A 177 -14.43 -9.97 9.86
CA LYS A 177 -14.44 -10.03 11.34
C LYS A 177 -13.15 -9.53 11.98
N LEU A 178 -12.43 -8.62 11.34
CA LEU A 178 -11.24 -8.04 11.96
C LEU A 178 -11.66 -7.04 13.04
N PRO A 179 -11.16 -7.19 14.30
CA PRO A 179 -11.61 -6.39 15.46
C PRO A 179 -11.40 -4.88 15.32
N HIS A 180 -10.58 -4.44 14.37
CA HIS A 180 -10.21 -3.03 14.18
C HIS A 180 -10.81 -2.43 12.94
N GLN A 181 -11.86 -3.04 12.42
CA GLN A 181 -12.51 -2.48 11.26
C GLN A 181 -13.23 -1.21 11.63
N HIS A 182 -12.66 -0.16 11.17
CA HIS A 182 -13.28 1.15 11.07
C HIS A 182 -14.43 1.11 10.04
N ARG A 183 -15.42 0.21 10.21
CA ARG A 183 -16.66 0.24 9.43
C ARG A 183 -17.27 1.64 9.44
N GLU A 184 -17.14 2.32 10.56
CA GLU A 184 -17.58 3.70 10.72
C GLU A 184 -16.78 4.70 9.90
N TRP A 185 -15.57 4.34 9.45
CA TRP A 185 -14.68 5.22 8.69
C TRP A 185 -14.74 5.00 7.19
N THR A 186 -15.15 3.82 6.74
CA THR A 186 -15.25 3.48 5.32
C THR A 186 -16.61 3.80 4.72
N HIS A 187 -17.65 3.86 5.54
CA HIS A 187 -19.00 4.25 5.15
C HIS A 187 -19.38 5.57 5.80
N PHE A 188 -18.68 6.61 5.43
CA PHE A 188 -19.07 7.95 5.79
C PHE A 188 -20.22 8.39 4.85
N ASP A 189 -21.41 7.86 5.11
CA ASP A 189 -22.67 8.26 4.49
C ASP A 189 -23.28 9.51 5.14
N ALA A 190 -22.52 10.27 5.91
CA ALA A 190 -23.00 11.53 6.44
C ALA A 190 -23.21 12.48 5.27
N LYS A 191 -24.46 12.63 4.91
CA LYS A 191 -24.90 13.49 3.80
C LYS A 191 -24.82 14.98 4.15
N THR A 192 -24.67 15.29 5.45
CA THR A 192 -24.58 16.67 5.95
C THR A 192 -23.63 16.78 7.16
N PRO A 193 -23.01 17.96 7.39
CA PRO A 193 -22.22 18.23 8.58
C PRO A 193 -22.96 18.00 9.91
N ASP A 194 -24.27 18.17 9.93
CA ASP A 194 -25.12 18.01 11.12
C ASP A 194 -25.27 16.54 11.54
N GLU A 195 -25.27 15.60 10.58
CA GLU A 195 -25.31 14.16 10.89
C GLU A 195 -24.00 13.68 11.55
N TYR A 196 -22.88 14.27 11.15
CA TYR A 196 -21.59 14.01 11.79
C TYR A 196 -21.57 14.48 13.26
N THR A 197 -22.08 15.67 13.52
CA THR A 197 -22.13 16.26 14.86
C THR A 197 -23.06 15.47 15.80
N ARG A 198 -24.19 15.00 15.31
CA ARG A 198 -25.15 14.18 16.08
C ARG A 198 -24.54 12.84 16.51
N ARG A 199 -23.84 12.14 15.61
CA ARG A 199 -23.18 10.86 15.92
C ARG A 199 -22.06 11.03 16.95
N LYS A 200 -21.27 12.09 16.87
CA LYS A 200 -20.21 12.39 17.84
C LYS A 200 -20.77 12.64 19.24
N ASN A 201 -21.92 13.29 19.34
CA ASN A 201 -22.55 13.57 20.63
C ASN A 201 -23.25 12.34 21.23
N SER A 202 -23.76 11.41 20.41
CA SER A 202 -24.36 10.16 20.88
C SER A 202 -23.32 9.17 21.43
N SER A 203 -22.12 9.11 20.85
CA SER A 203 -21.03 8.27 21.34
C SER A 203 -20.40 8.77 22.65
N ASN A 204 -20.47 10.08 22.91
CA ASN A 204 -19.99 10.66 24.17
C ASN A 204 -21.00 10.52 25.34
N ASN A 205 -22.29 10.30 25.05
CA ASN A 205 -23.33 10.15 26.11
C ASN A 205 -23.50 8.69 26.59
N SER A 206 -22.95 7.71 25.86
CA SER A 206 -23.02 6.30 26.28
C SER A 206 -21.94 5.88 27.31
N GLY A 207 -21.07 6.81 27.70
CA GLY A 207 -19.95 6.55 28.64
C GLY A 207 -20.12 7.06 30.07
N SER A 208 -21.26 7.70 30.44
CA SER A 208 -21.40 8.36 31.71
C SER A 208 -22.41 7.75 32.71
N ASP A 209 -23.08 6.65 32.35
CA ASP A 209 -24.00 5.97 33.27
C ASP A 209 -23.47 4.61 33.75
N GLY A 210 -22.60 4.63 34.74
CA GLY A 210 -22.13 3.37 35.30
C GLY A 210 -21.13 3.49 36.47
N LEU A 211 -21.33 4.43 37.40
CA LEU A 211 -20.65 4.39 38.70
C LEU A 211 -21.43 5.21 39.77
N THR A 212 -22.55 4.68 40.22
CA THR A 212 -23.08 4.94 41.57
C THR A 212 -24.01 3.79 41.96
N GLY A 213 -23.56 3.00 42.92
CA GLY A 213 -24.34 1.92 43.52
C GLY A 213 -23.43 0.98 44.25
#